data_283ff872846bdc592b2b5ae28a924648
#
_entry.id   283ff872846bdc592b2b5ae28a924648
#
_cell.length_a   1.000
_cell.length_b   1.000
_cell.length_c   1.000
_cell.angle_alpha   90.00
_cell.angle_beta   90.00
_cell.angle_gamma   90.00
#
_symmetry.space_group_name_H-M   'P 1'
#
loop_
_entity.id
_entity.type
_entity.pdbx_description
1 polymer ?
#
loop_
_entity_poly.entity_id
_entity_poly.type
_entity_poly.pdbx_seq_one_letter_code
_entity_poly.pdbx_strand_id
1 'polypeptide(L)'
;MVLLGVHLTGQMPFKEVYCHAMIRDAHGRKMSKSLGNVIDPLDVIQGVGLEQLHEKLYEGNLDEREIAKAKTGQKKDFPNGIPQCGTDALRFALCAYSAGGVYFFFRLVGGC
;
A
#
# COMPACT_ATOMS: atom_id res chain seq x y z
N MET A 1 -14.85 -9.20 -14.76
CA MET A 1 -15.70 -9.52 -13.59
C MET A 1 -17.19 -9.50 -13.94
N VAL A 2 -17.75 -8.40 -14.48
CA VAL A 2 -19.21 -8.30 -14.80
C VAL A 2 -19.66 -9.41 -15.74
N LEU A 3 -19.01 -9.58 -16.90
CA LEU A 3 -19.38 -10.60 -17.89
C LEU A 3 -19.32 -12.03 -17.32
N LEU A 4 -18.28 -12.35 -16.56
CA LEU A 4 -18.16 -13.65 -15.90
C LEU A 4 -19.23 -13.85 -14.84
N GLY A 5 -19.49 -12.82 -14.02
CA GLY A 5 -20.55 -12.87 -13.01
C GLY A 5 -21.90 -13.15 -13.63
N VAL A 6 -22.29 -12.40 -14.64
CA VAL A 6 -23.57 -12.59 -15.33
C VAL A 6 -23.65 -13.96 -16.00
N HIS A 7 -22.56 -14.39 -16.67
CA HIS A 7 -22.54 -15.68 -17.37
C HIS A 7 -22.67 -16.88 -16.42
N LEU A 8 -22.00 -16.83 -15.25
CA LEU A 8 -21.98 -17.94 -14.31
C LEU A 8 -23.18 -17.98 -13.37
N THR A 9 -23.74 -16.81 -13.00
CA THR A 9 -24.80 -16.74 -11.98
C THR A 9 -26.14 -16.27 -12.54
N GLY A 10 -26.21 -15.77 -13.76
CA GLY A 10 -27.39 -15.14 -14.35
C GLY A 10 -27.78 -13.79 -13.73
N GLN A 11 -26.97 -13.29 -12.78
CA GLN A 11 -27.25 -12.05 -12.06
C GLN A 11 -26.11 -11.06 -12.15
N MET A 12 -26.43 -9.76 -12.07
CA MET A 12 -25.42 -8.71 -11.98
C MET A 12 -24.64 -8.85 -10.67
N PRO A 13 -23.30 -8.99 -10.67
CA PRO A 13 -22.53 -9.27 -9.47
C PRO A 13 -22.47 -8.09 -8.49
N PHE A 14 -22.74 -6.87 -8.93
CA PHE A 14 -22.78 -5.66 -8.10
C PHE A 14 -23.67 -4.61 -8.73
N LYS A 15 -24.30 -3.79 -7.89
CA LYS A 15 -25.25 -2.74 -8.31
C LYS A 15 -24.58 -1.40 -8.59
N GLU A 16 -23.48 -1.13 -7.90
CA GLU A 16 -22.79 0.16 -7.94
C GLU A 16 -21.29 -0.02 -8.12
N VAL A 17 -20.67 0.91 -8.81
CA VAL A 17 -19.21 1.00 -8.97
C VAL A 17 -18.73 2.26 -8.25
N TYR A 18 -18.00 2.10 -7.16
CA TYR A 18 -17.39 3.20 -6.42
C TYR A 18 -15.92 3.35 -6.83
N CYS A 19 -15.60 4.47 -7.49
CA CYS A 19 -14.24 4.79 -7.90
C CYS A 19 -13.55 5.58 -6.78
N HIS A 20 -12.84 4.89 -5.90
CA HIS A 20 -12.06 5.53 -4.83
C HIS A 20 -10.75 6.11 -5.33
N ALA A 21 -10.14 6.99 -4.52
CA ALA A 21 -8.84 7.56 -4.81
C ALA A 21 -7.74 6.48 -4.90
N MET A 22 -6.77 6.68 -5.81
CA MET A 22 -5.63 5.78 -5.95
C MET A 22 -4.60 6.06 -4.85
N ILE A 23 -4.17 5.01 -4.16
CA ILE A 23 -3.13 5.09 -3.13
C ILE A 23 -1.77 5.29 -3.83
N ARG A 24 -1.04 6.30 -3.36
CA ARG A 24 0.29 6.67 -3.85
C ARG A 24 1.30 6.65 -2.69
N ASP A 25 2.57 6.52 -3.02
CA ASP A 25 3.64 6.65 -2.04
C ASP A 25 3.83 8.13 -1.59
N ALA A 26 4.72 8.36 -0.61
CA ALA A 26 5.01 9.70 -0.09
C ALA A 26 5.55 10.69 -1.14
N HIS A 27 6.02 10.18 -2.28
CA HIS A 27 6.53 10.96 -3.41
C HIS A 27 5.51 11.15 -4.54
N GLY A 28 4.28 10.71 -4.34
CA GLY A 28 3.20 10.84 -5.31
C GLY A 28 3.21 9.80 -6.44
N ARG A 29 4.07 8.78 -6.37
CA ARG A 29 4.11 7.70 -7.34
C ARG A 29 3.06 6.64 -7.02
N LYS A 30 2.45 6.07 -8.04
CA LYS A 30 1.54 4.93 -7.87
C LYS A 30 2.29 3.77 -7.19
N MET A 31 1.70 3.20 -6.15
CA MET A 31 2.24 1.99 -5.53
C MET A 31 2.16 0.81 -6.48
N SER A 32 3.27 0.12 -6.69
CA SER A 32 3.39 -1.02 -7.58
C SER A 32 4.43 -2.00 -7.04
N LYS A 33 4.13 -3.29 -7.14
CA LYS A 33 5.07 -4.35 -6.75
C LYS A 33 6.38 -4.26 -7.54
N SER A 34 6.33 -3.84 -8.82
CA SER A 34 7.50 -3.68 -9.68
C SER A 34 8.40 -2.49 -9.29
N LEU A 35 7.92 -1.55 -8.51
CA LEU A 35 8.68 -0.42 -8.00
C LEU A 35 9.20 -0.62 -6.56
N GLY A 36 8.79 -1.70 -5.89
CA GLY A 36 9.17 -1.97 -4.51
C GLY A 36 8.70 -0.91 -3.50
N ASN A 37 7.69 -0.11 -3.84
CA ASN A 37 7.14 0.94 -2.99
C ASN A 37 5.77 0.56 -2.38
N VAL A 38 5.39 -0.71 -2.44
CA VAL A 38 4.20 -1.23 -1.79
C VAL A 38 4.52 -1.50 -0.32
N ILE A 39 3.64 -1.04 0.56
CA ILE A 39 3.70 -1.32 2.00
C ILE A 39 2.68 -2.41 2.30
N ASP A 40 3.13 -3.49 2.96
CA ASP A 40 2.25 -4.55 3.41
C ASP A 40 1.41 -4.03 4.59
N PRO A 41 0.08 -4.16 4.56
CA PRO A 41 -0.78 -3.81 5.68
C PRO A 41 -0.39 -4.49 6.99
N LEU A 42 0.12 -5.72 6.94
CA LEU A 42 0.58 -6.45 8.12
C LEU A 42 1.79 -5.76 8.78
N ASP A 43 2.68 -5.19 7.98
CA ASP A 43 3.83 -4.44 8.49
C ASP A 43 3.43 -3.17 9.24
N VAL A 44 2.34 -2.54 8.82
CA VAL A 44 1.77 -1.38 9.53
C VAL A 44 1.07 -1.80 10.81
N ILE A 45 0.34 -2.91 10.78
CA ILE A 45 -0.42 -3.42 11.93
C ILE A 45 0.51 -3.89 13.05
N GLN A 46 1.54 -4.63 12.69
CA GLN A 46 2.46 -5.28 13.63
C GLN A 46 3.70 -4.45 13.95
N GLY A 47 4.02 -3.51 13.08
CA GLY A 47 5.30 -2.81 13.08
C GLY A 47 6.40 -3.68 12.46
N VAL A 48 7.39 -3.04 11.83
CA VAL A 48 8.50 -3.73 11.18
C VAL A 48 9.77 -2.88 11.22
N GLY A 49 10.91 -3.50 11.50
CA GLY A 49 12.21 -2.82 11.45
C GLY A 49 12.67 -2.56 10.02
N LEU A 50 13.56 -1.58 9.85
CA LEU A 50 14.10 -1.21 8.54
C LEU A 50 14.83 -2.38 7.85
N GLU A 51 15.56 -3.20 8.60
CA GLU A 51 16.28 -4.36 8.05
C GLU A 51 15.32 -5.38 7.45
N GLN A 52 14.24 -5.70 8.15
CA GLN A 52 13.19 -6.61 7.67
C GLN A 52 12.48 -6.04 6.43
N LEU A 53 12.26 -4.72 6.37
CA LEU A 53 11.71 -4.08 5.16
C LEU A 53 12.66 -4.26 3.96
N HIS A 54 13.96 -4.18 4.19
CA HIS A 54 14.95 -4.42 3.14
C HIS A 54 14.99 -5.87 2.68
N GLU A 55 14.84 -6.84 3.60
CA GLU A 55 14.81 -8.27 3.28
C GLU A 55 13.61 -8.61 2.39
N LYS A 56 12.45 -8.06 2.68
CA LYS A 56 11.23 -8.27 1.87
C LYS A 56 11.35 -7.80 0.41
N LEU A 57 12.24 -6.85 0.12
CA LEU A 57 12.50 -6.43 -1.27
C LEU A 57 13.13 -7.56 -2.10
N TYR A 58 13.87 -8.47 -1.47
CA TYR A 58 14.49 -9.62 -2.16
C TYR A 58 13.54 -10.80 -2.35
N GLU A 59 12.45 -10.87 -1.60
CA GLU A 59 11.42 -11.89 -1.77
C GLU A 59 10.57 -11.65 -3.03
N GLY A 60 10.58 -10.43 -3.56
CA GLY A 60 9.88 -10.04 -4.78
C GLY A 60 10.73 -10.22 -6.03
N ASN A 61 10.08 -10.28 -7.21
CA ASN A 61 10.74 -10.27 -8.51
C ASN A 61 11.13 -8.85 -8.95
N LEU A 62 11.88 -8.13 -8.09
CA LEU A 62 12.38 -6.79 -8.40
C LEU A 62 13.72 -6.87 -9.13
N ASP A 63 13.92 -5.98 -10.10
CA ASP A 63 15.22 -5.77 -10.73
C ASP A 63 16.21 -5.24 -9.68
N GLU A 64 17.46 -5.69 -9.72
CA GLU A 64 18.52 -5.25 -8.78
C GLU A 64 18.68 -3.73 -8.72
N ARG A 65 18.50 -3.05 -9.86
CA ARG A 65 18.55 -1.59 -9.94
C ARG A 65 17.40 -0.91 -9.18
N GLU A 66 16.21 -1.52 -9.21
CA GLU A 66 15.05 -1.01 -8.49
C GLU A 66 15.14 -1.34 -7.00
N ILE A 67 15.75 -2.46 -6.61
CA ILE A 67 16.03 -2.80 -5.19
C ILE A 67 16.90 -1.72 -4.56
N ALA A 68 17.97 -1.25 -5.22
CA ALA A 68 18.83 -0.22 -4.70
C ALA A 68 18.09 1.12 -4.48
N LYS A 69 17.22 1.50 -5.43
CA LYS A 69 16.38 2.70 -5.31
C LYS A 69 15.34 2.56 -4.20
N ALA A 70 14.69 1.39 -4.12
CA ALA A 70 13.68 1.10 -3.11
C ALA A 70 14.27 1.16 -1.70
N LYS A 71 15.46 0.58 -1.47
CA LYS A 71 16.19 0.67 -0.20
C LYS A 71 16.49 2.10 0.21
N THR A 72 16.96 2.91 -0.75
CA THR A 72 17.25 4.32 -0.50
C THR A 72 15.97 5.08 -0.13
N GLY A 73 14.87 4.80 -0.82
CA GLY A 73 13.56 5.35 -0.51
C GLY A 73 13.06 4.93 0.88
N GLN A 74 13.09 3.63 1.20
CA GLN A 74 12.68 3.11 2.50
C GLN A 74 13.50 3.71 3.65
N LYS A 75 14.81 3.82 3.51
CA LYS A 75 15.68 4.45 4.51
C LYS A 75 15.34 5.93 4.74
N LYS A 76 14.94 6.65 3.69
CA LYS A 76 14.53 8.05 3.77
C LYS A 76 13.14 8.22 4.41
N ASP A 77 12.20 7.38 4.02
CA ASP A 77 10.80 7.48 4.43
C ASP A 77 10.55 6.83 5.81
N PHE A 78 11.30 5.77 6.14
CA PHE A 78 11.17 4.99 7.37
C PHE A 78 12.52 4.73 8.04
N PRO A 79 13.24 5.75 8.52
CA PRO A 79 14.60 5.59 9.06
C PRO A 79 14.66 4.61 10.25
N ASN A 80 13.60 4.50 11.02
CA ASN A 80 13.46 3.61 12.18
C ASN A 80 12.52 2.41 11.91
N GLY A 81 12.17 2.16 10.63
CA GLY A 81 11.13 1.20 10.29
C GLY A 81 9.71 1.77 10.43
N ILE A 82 8.71 0.90 10.35
CA ILE A 82 7.30 1.25 10.48
C ILE A 82 6.84 0.92 11.91
N PRO A 83 6.34 1.90 12.68
CA PRO A 83 5.83 1.63 14.02
C PRO A 83 4.54 0.81 13.97
N GLN A 84 4.27 0.07 15.02
CA GLN A 84 3.03 -0.67 15.17
C GLN A 84 1.85 0.30 15.33
N CYS A 85 0.86 0.20 14.44
CA CYS A 85 -0.33 1.06 14.47
C CYS A 85 -1.62 0.35 14.88
N GLY A 86 -1.68 -0.95 14.75
CA GLY A 86 -2.90 -1.72 14.96
C GLY A 86 -3.87 -1.67 13.77
N THR A 87 -4.78 -2.65 13.75
CA THR A 87 -5.66 -2.90 12.59
C THR A 87 -6.69 -1.78 12.39
N ASP A 88 -7.33 -1.35 13.47
CA ASP A 88 -8.43 -0.37 13.36
C ASP A 88 -7.91 1.04 13.06
N ALA A 89 -6.72 1.39 13.56
CA ALA A 89 -6.07 2.65 13.21
C ALA A 89 -5.76 2.72 11.71
N LEU A 90 -5.21 1.64 11.13
CA LEU A 90 -4.95 1.54 9.70
C LEU A 90 -6.25 1.63 8.88
N ARG A 91 -7.29 0.89 9.28
CA ARG A 91 -8.59 0.91 8.60
C ARG A 91 -9.23 2.29 8.63
N PHE A 92 -9.22 2.93 9.80
CA PHE A 92 -9.77 4.28 9.96
C PHE A 92 -9.04 5.29 9.07
N ALA A 93 -7.70 5.25 9.05
CA ALA A 93 -6.91 6.11 8.20
C ALA A 93 -7.23 5.92 6.71
N LEU A 94 -7.29 4.67 6.24
CA LEU A 94 -7.65 4.37 4.85
C LEU A 94 -9.05 4.86 4.48
N CYS A 95 -10.03 4.67 5.36
CA CYS A 95 -11.41 5.16 5.15
C CYS A 95 -11.46 6.70 5.12
N ALA A 96 -10.82 7.37 6.08
CA ALA A 96 -10.82 8.83 6.16
C ALA A 96 -10.20 9.47 4.91
N TYR A 97 -9.11 8.88 4.41
CA TYR A 97 -8.43 9.40 3.24
C TYR A 97 -9.08 9.04 1.91
N SER A 98 -9.71 7.86 1.81
CA SER A 98 -10.44 7.47 0.60
C SER A 98 -11.70 8.31 0.37
N ALA A 99 -12.30 8.86 1.41
CA ALA A 99 -13.47 9.73 1.32
C ALA A 99 -13.17 11.08 0.66
N GLY A 100 -11.92 11.53 0.62
CA GLY A 100 -11.52 12.84 0.09
C GLY A 100 -11.38 12.97 -1.43
N GLY A 101 -11.53 11.93 -2.20
CA GLY A 101 -11.91 11.96 -3.64
C GLY A 101 -10.83 12.26 -4.68
N VAL A 102 -9.57 12.63 -4.41
CA VAL A 102 -8.68 13.01 -5.52
C VAL A 102 -7.33 12.28 -5.58
N TYR A 103 -6.53 12.21 -4.56
CA TYR A 103 -5.29 11.40 -4.49
C TYR A 103 -4.90 11.21 -3.04
N PHE A 104 -4.49 10.00 -2.70
CA PHE A 104 -4.03 9.70 -1.37
C PHE A 104 -2.52 9.47 -1.34
N PHE A 105 -1.81 10.28 -0.54
CA PHE A 105 -0.41 10.07 -0.22
C PHE A 105 -0.32 9.32 1.11
N PHE A 106 0.09 8.06 1.05
CA PHE A 106 0.33 7.28 2.25
C PHE A 106 1.67 7.72 2.85
N ARG A 107 1.60 8.66 3.79
CA ARG A 107 2.74 9.07 4.59
C ARG A 107 2.50 8.65 6.03
N LEU A 108 3.15 7.61 6.48
CA LEU A 108 3.30 7.30 7.88
C LEU A 108 4.27 8.33 8.50
N VAL A 109 3.75 9.50 8.87
CA VAL A 109 4.52 10.48 9.62
C VAL A 109 4.33 10.19 11.10
N GLY A 110 5.39 9.78 11.73
CA GLY A 110 5.65 9.73 13.15
C GLY A 110 4.45 9.84 14.10
N GLY A 111 3.92 8.70 14.50
CA GLY A 111 2.92 8.59 15.56
C GLY A 111 1.52 8.32 15.01
N CYS A 112 1.07 7.10 15.20
CA CYS A 112 -0.34 6.75 15.25
C CYS A 112 -0.97 7.36 16.47
#